data_345015698adeced1a7dd5ed14e10064e
#
_entry.id   345015698adeced1a7dd5ed14e10064e
#
_cell.length_a   1.000
_cell.length_b   1.000
_cell.length_c   1.000
_cell.angle_alpha   90.00
_cell.angle_beta   90.00
_cell.angle_gamma   90.00
#
_symmetry.space_group_name_H-M   'P 1'
#
loop_
_entity.id
_entity.type
_entity.pdbx_description
1 polymer ?
#
loop_
_entity_poly.entity_id
_entity_poly.type
_entity_poly.pdbx_seq_one_letter_code
_entity_poly.pdbx_strand_id
1 'polypeptide(L)'
;MKKLKKQWNKVTVLLLTFGIVFGLFGAMPVQAQDGTASGSTIFDVKIVHTNDIHARVEEDDYNQVIGMDRLSGIAQTFTEGADGSLMLDSGDTFHGQPIATLVKGESVAKLMKACGYDAMTTGNHDWSYDKDRLKELGGIANVKILSGNIKNADGTSFFDTDELVKEITKNGKTLKIGVFGVSDPEMKNKTTPSNVEGLDFQDAVAYARKEAAALKAEGCDVVIALSHTLDPKSVAAQVDGVDLWLCGHEHIELSESVTTPDGSTTYVSESGYYLNTVGLIDLNCTMDENGSVHVDYKKTSVDYEAAQNYPKDASVTAVLDTIKAENETVLNRVIGTSPVELDGVWEHIRIGQTNLGNVITDAYLLATGADIAFENAGGIRASIAAGTVTYGDVINVSPYGNYVVTKKLTGAQIKEMLETSLTIQKNCIVANDSGEWDAWPNDSGSYLQVGGITVRFDPAQPAGARVLSVQKDGQDLDDTKEYTVAVNNYLAGSDSYPQLAGAMETGEYSCCEELLIRFFEQGSDTVTASAAKQNMIQTTKEAEEPGQPPVPVTPPVPEQPAKEQPEAVKTEKKEKASGTKTSVKSPKTADSDEIFFWMILLLLSSGAGSICLVQKNKG
;
A
#
# COMPACT_ATOMS: atom_id res chain seq x y z
N MET A 1 37.16 -29.72 -23.29
CA MET A 1 37.36 -28.59 -24.21
C MET A 1 37.43 -28.92 -25.71
N LYS A 2 37.58 -30.16 -26.14
CA LYS A 2 37.61 -30.54 -27.60
C LYS A 2 36.21 -30.80 -28.23
N LYS A 3 35.14 -30.94 -27.48
CA LYS A 3 33.77 -31.14 -27.99
C LYS A 3 32.96 -29.83 -28.26
N LEU A 4 33.32 -28.73 -27.65
CA LEU A 4 32.65 -27.44 -27.87
C LEU A 4 33.10 -26.70 -29.15
N LYS A 5 34.34 -26.96 -29.63
CA LYS A 5 34.82 -26.33 -30.89
C LYS A 5 34.19 -26.92 -32.16
N LYS A 6 33.54 -28.07 -32.09
CA LYS A 6 32.94 -28.73 -33.26
C LYS A 6 31.49 -28.30 -33.52
N GLN A 7 30.84 -27.67 -32.57
CA GLN A 7 29.48 -27.13 -32.75
C GLN A 7 29.44 -25.69 -33.28
N TRP A 8 30.46 -24.89 -33.00
CA TRP A 8 30.54 -23.50 -33.50
C TRP A 8 30.80 -23.42 -35.01
N ASN A 9 31.54 -24.36 -35.57
CA ASN A 9 31.81 -24.38 -37.03
C ASN A 9 30.60 -24.81 -37.88
N LYS A 10 29.56 -25.40 -37.28
CA LYS A 10 28.33 -25.75 -38.02
C LYS A 10 27.29 -24.65 -38.04
N VAL A 11 27.31 -23.76 -37.04
CA VAL A 11 26.39 -22.61 -36.97
C VAL A 11 26.87 -21.47 -37.89
N THR A 12 28.19 -21.28 -38.02
CA THR A 12 28.75 -20.21 -38.86
C THR A 12 28.61 -20.53 -40.38
N VAL A 13 28.56 -21.80 -40.75
CA VAL A 13 28.35 -22.23 -42.17
C VAL A 13 26.86 -22.12 -42.55
N LEU A 14 25.92 -22.27 -41.60
CA LEU A 14 24.47 -22.16 -41.89
C LEU A 14 24.00 -20.73 -42.02
N LEU A 15 24.70 -19.77 -41.42
CA LEU A 15 24.39 -18.31 -41.54
C LEU A 15 24.96 -17.68 -42.80
N LEU A 16 26.01 -18.29 -43.41
CA LEU A 16 26.59 -17.80 -44.68
C LEU A 16 25.86 -18.33 -45.92
N THR A 17 25.11 -19.41 -45.84
CA THR A 17 24.31 -19.92 -46.97
C THR A 17 22.92 -19.33 -47.06
N PHE A 18 22.38 -18.66 -46.00
CA PHE A 18 21.11 -17.92 -46.06
C PHE A 18 21.27 -16.48 -46.59
N GLY A 19 22.50 -15.96 -46.62
CA GLY A 19 22.79 -14.60 -47.10
C GLY A 19 22.95 -14.47 -48.64
N ILE A 20 23.03 -15.58 -49.40
CA ILE A 20 23.34 -15.52 -50.85
C ILE A 20 22.11 -15.85 -51.73
N VAL A 21 21.00 -16.32 -51.15
CA VAL A 21 19.78 -16.65 -51.94
C VAL A 21 18.80 -15.45 -52.00
N PHE A 22 19.00 -14.40 -51.20
CA PHE A 22 18.15 -13.20 -51.26
C PHE A 22 18.67 -12.02 -52.14
N GLY A 23 19.73 -12.29 -52.91
CA GLY A 23 20.40 -11.24 -53.71
C GLY A 23 20.02 -11.18 -55.20
N LEU A 24 19.02 -11.90 -55.68
CA LEU A 24 18.69 -11.95 -57.11
C LEU A 24 17.18 -11.84 -57.45
N PHE A 25 16.36 -11.27 -56.58
CA PHE A 25 15.10 -10.74 -57.04
C PHE A 25 15.26 -9.23 -57.17
N GLY A 26 15.22 -8.81 -58.43
CA GLY A 26 15.37 -7.43 -58.82
C GLY A 26 14.47 -6.49 -58.01
N ALA A 27 15.04 -5.41 -57.50
CA ALA A 27 14.32 -4.28 -56.98
C ALA A 27 13.37 -3.76 -58.07
N MET A 28 12.14 -4.19 -58.06
CA MET A 28 11.08 -3.34 -58.59
C MET A 28 11.01 -2.15 -57.62
N PRO A 29 11.01 -0.91 -58.10
CA PRO A 29 10.69 0.20 -57.25
C PRO A 29 9.26 -0.04 -56.77
N VAL A 30 9.13 -0.40 -55.49
CA VAL A 30 7.89 -0.14 -54.77
C VAL A 30 7.83 1.38 -54.76
N GLN A 31 7.07 1.93 -55.68
CA GLN A 31 6.54 3.27 -55.53
C GLN A 31 5.82 3.20 -54.20
N ALA A 32 6.42 3.77 -53.13
CA ALA A 32 5.67 4.20 -51.97
C ALA A 32 4.57 5.07 -52.57
N GLN A 33 3.38 4.50 -52.64
CA GLN A 33 2.19 5.28 -52.82
C GLN A 33 2.12 6.09 -51.52
N ASP A 34 2.71 7.28 -51.53
CA ASP A 34 2.34 8.38 -50.67
C ASP A 34 0.86 8.67 -50.97
N GLY A 35 0.03 7.76 -50.51
CA GLY A 35 -1.41 7.95 -50.40
C GLY A 35 -1.70 8.72 -49.11
N THR A 36 -1.09 9.91 -48.98
CA THR A 36 -1.73 10.98 -48.24
C THR A 36 -3.01 11.25 -49.02
N ALA A 37 -4.13 10.65 -48.60
CA ALA A 37 -5.44 11.10 -49.01
C ALA A 37 -5.43 12.62 -48.77
N SER A 38 -5.45 13.38 -49.89
CA SER A 38 -5.46 14.84 -49.87
C SER A 38 -6.68 15.26 -49.08
N GLY A 39 -6.51 15.60 -47.77
CA GLY A 39 -7.58 16.10 -46.93
C GLY A 39 -7.69 15.51 -45.52
N SER A 40 -7.04 14.37 -45.17
CA SER A 40 -7.03 13.86 -43.79
C SER A 40 -6.05 14.65 -42.90
N THR A 41 -6.41 14.81 -41.61
CA THR A 41 -5.54 15.40 -40.58
C THR A 41 -5.25 14.35 -39.53
N ILE A 42 -3.98 14.12 -39.20
CA ILE A 42 -3.54 13.23 -38.12
C ILE A 42 -3.20 14.09 -36.91
N PHE A 43 -3.84 13.80 -35.79
CA PHE A 43 -3.55 14.36 -34.47
C PHE A 43 -2.72 13.36 -33.69
N ASP A 44 -1.55 13.77 -33.24
CA ASP A 44 -0.68 13.02 -32.34
C ASP A 44 -1.05 13.40 -30.90
N VAL A 45 -1.77 12.52 -30.20
CA VAL A 45 -2.22 12.74 -28.82
C VAL A 45 -1.50 11.77 -27.89
N LYS A 46 -0.91 12.29 -26.84
CA LYS A 46 -0.18 11.52 -25.84
C LYS A 46 -0.94 11.50 -24.52
N ILE A 47 -1.12 10.31 -23.93
CA ILE A 47 -1.71 10.17 -22.60
C ILE A 47 -0.69 9.49 -21.68
N VAL A 48 -0.46 10.10 -20.52
CA VAL A 48 0.29 9.50 -19.41
C VAL A 48 -0.73 9.00 -18.41
N HIS A 49 -0.68 7.72 -18.11
CA HIS A 49 -1.64 7.06 -17.23
C HIS A 49 -0.95 6.47 -16.00
N THR A 50 -1.54 6.75 -14.82
CA THR A 50 -1.22 6.15 -13.53
C THR A 50 -2.48 5.66 -12.83
N ASN A 51 -2.32 4.72 -11.94
CA ASN A 51 -3.34 4.15 -11.07
C ASN A 51 -2.68 3.56 -9.83
N ASP A 52 -3.44 3.43 -8.73
CA ASP A 52 -3.03 2.72 -7.51
C ASP A 52 -1.64 3.14 -7.00
N ILE A 53 -1.37 4.45 -7.01
CA ILE A 53 -0.09 5.02 -6.54
C ILE A 53 0.08 4.79 -5.04
N HIS A 54 -1.02 4.81 -4.26
CA HIS A 54 -1.05 4.62 -2.81
C HIS A 54 0.01 5.46 -2.07
N ALA A 55 0.12 6.74 -2.47
CA ALA A 55 1.07 7.71 -1.91
C ALA A 55 2.56 7.30 -2.00
N ARG A 56 2.93 6.36 -2.85
CA ARG A 56 4.32 5.99 -3.13
C ARG A 56 4.92 6.98 -4.11
N VAL A 57 5.25 8.14 -3.59
CA VAL A 57 5.66 9.32 -4.37
C VAL A 57 7.17 9.50 -4.47
N GLU A 58 7.93 8.80 -3.62
CA GLU A 58 9.39 8.82 -3.60
C GLU A 58 9.97 7.62 -4.35
N GLU A 59 11.11 7.83 -5.02
CA GLU A 59 11.85 6.72 -5.65
C GLU A 59 12.34 5.73 -4.60
N ASP A 60 12.11 4.43 -4.85
CA ASP A 60 12.50 3.36 -3.95
C ASP A 60 13.00 2.14 -4.76
N ASP A 61 14.31 1.89 -4.71
CA ASP A 61 14.96 0.78 -5.41
C ASP A 61 14.46 -0.59 -4.95
N TYR A 62 14.16 -0.74 -3.66
CA TYR A 62 13.75 -2.02 -3.10
C TYR A 62 12.34 -2.41 -3.53
N ASN A 63 11.40 -1.46 -3.49
CA ASN A 63 10.01 -1.66 -3.89
C ASN A 63 9.76 -1.31 -5.36
N GLN A 64 10.80 -0.95 -6.12
CA GLN A 64 10.73 -0.60 -7.55
C GLN A 64 9.78 0.58 -7.83
N VAL A 65 9.74 1.57 -6.92
CA VAL A 65 8.94 2.79 -7.08
C VAL A 65 9.68 3.82 -7.92
N ILE A 66 9.06 4.29 -8.99
CA ILE A 66 9.67 5.24 -9.94
C ILE A 66 9.86 6.64 -9.29
N GLY A 67 8.92 7.06 -8.45
CA GLY A 67 8.86 8.40 -7.86
C GLY A 67 8.23 9.45 -8.78
N MET A 68 7.51 10.41 -8.18
CA MET A 68 6.73 11.40 -8.95
C MET A 68 7.61 12.42 -9.68
N ASP A 69 8.81 12.71 -9.20
CA ASP A 69 9.75 13.58 -9.89
C ASP A 69 10.27 12.95 -11.20
N ARG A 70 10.48 11.65 -11.22
CA ARG A 70 10.85 10.91 -12.43
C ARG A 70 9.66 10.68 -13.35
N LEU A 71 8.48 10.38 -12.79
CA LEU A 71 7.22 10.34 -13.54
C LEU A 71 6.99 11.62 -14.34
N SER A 72 7.20 12.79 -13.73
CA SER A 72 7.10 14.07 -14.43
C SER A 72 8.11 14.18 -15.58
N GLY A 73 9.36 13.75 -15.37
CA GLY A 73 10.37 13.72 -16.42
C GLY A 73 10.03 12.76 -17.57
N ILE A 74 9.45 11.60 -17.28
CA ILE A 74 8.91 10.67 -18.27
C ILE A 74 7.79 11.33 -19.07
N ALA A 75 6.82 11.96 -18.37
CA ALA A 75 5.69 12.64 -18.99
C ALA A 75 6.15 13.76 -19.95
N GLN A 76 7.05 14.63 -19.49
CA GLN A 76 7.61 15.71 -20.32
C GLN A 76 8.31 15.18 -21.56
N THR A 77 9.14 14.13 -21.41
CA THR A 77 9.86 13.53 -22.54
C THR A 77 8.91 12.89 -23.55
N PHE A 78 7.87 12.20 -23.06
CA PHE A 78 6.92 11.50 -23.91
C PHE A 78 5.99 12.44 -24.68
N THR A 79 5.59 13.55 -24.05
CA THR A 79 4.65 14.50 -24.63
C THR A 79 5.31 15.58 -25.49
N GLU A 80 6.65 15.59 -25.56
CA GLU A 80 7.40 16.57 -26.35
C GLU A 80 7.03 16.50 -27.84
N GLY A 81 6.54 17.61 -28.39
CA GLY A 81 6.17 17.73 -29.80
C GLY A 81 4.80 17.16 -30.18
N ALA A 82 4.03 16.59 -29.23
CA ALA A 82 2.66 16.14 -29.47
C ALA A 82 1.73 17.32 -29.83
N ASP A 83 0.65 17.03 -30.55
CA ASP A 83 -0.40 18.02 -30.83
C ASP A 83 -1.25 18.33 -29.60
N GLY A 84 -1.38 17.36 -28.69
CA GLY A 84 -2.03 17.49 -27.39
C GLY A 84 -1.66 16.36 -26.44
N SER A 85 -1.83 16.60 -25.16
CA SER A 85 -1.56 15.59 -24.15
C SER A 85 -2.55 15.64 -23.00
N LEU A 86 -2.70 14.52 -22.29
CA LEU A 86 -3.45 14.38 -21.05
C LEU A 86 -2.62 13.57 -20.05
N MET A 87 -2.66 13.96 -18.77
CA MET A 87 -2.14 13.18 -17.66
C MET A 87 -3.30 12.77 -16.76
N LEU A 88 -3.57 11.47 -16.71
CA LEU A 88 -4.79 10.90 -16.14
C LEU A 88 -4.47 9.85 -15.08
N ASP A 89 -5.30 9.79 -14.04
CA ASP A 89 -5.15 8.84 -12.93
C ASP A 89 -6.44 8.06 -12.68
N SER A 90 -6.32 6.76 -12.42
CA SER A 90 -7.48 5.89 -12.22
C SER A 90 -7.74 5.55 -10.74
N GLY A 91 -7.32 6.42 -9.81
CA GLY A 91 -7.67 6.36 -8.41
C GLY A 91 -6.70 5.56 -7.54
N ASP A 92 -7.02 5.52 -6.24
CA ASP A 92 -6.20 4.99 -5.15
C ASP A 92 -4.83 5.68 -5.07
N THR A 93 -4.86 7.01 -5.09
CA THR A 93 -3.66 7.83 -5.19
C THR A 93 -3.31 8.56 -3.90
N PHE A 94 -4.29 9.14 -3.19
CA PHE A 94 -4.04 10.06 -2.07
C PHE A 94 -3.64 9.40 -0.75
N HIS A 95 -3.83 8.09 -0.59
CA HIS A 95 -3.68 7.37 0.69
C HIS A 95 -2.77 6.14 0.53
N GLY A 96 -2.01 5.79 1.60
CA GLY A 96 -1.27 4.53 1.66
C GLY A 96 0.16 4.62 2.22
N GLN A 97 0.77 5.79 2.33
CA GLN A 97 2.12 5.95 2.91
C GLN A 97 2.16 7.08 3.95
N PRO A 98 3.09 7.02 4.92
CA PRO A 98 3.23 8.03 5.97
C PRO A 98 3.33 9.48 5.44
N ILE A 99 4.00 9.69 4.32
CA ILE A 99 4.12 11.01 3.70
C ILE A 99 2.75 11.63 3.37
N ALA A 100 1.74 10.82 3.12
CA ALA A 100 0.36 11.26 2.88
C ALA A 100 -0.46 11.27 4.16
N THR A 101 -0.39 10.20 4.99
CA THR A 101 -1.24 10.05 6.17
C THR A 101 -0.99 11.14 7.21
N LEU A 102 0.25 11.61 7.35
CA LEU A 102 0.64 12.72 8.23
C LEU A 102 -0.17 14.01 7.97
N VAL A 103 -0.50 14.29 6.73
CA VAL A 103 -1.18 15.53 6.30
C VAL A 103 -2.46 15.24 5.51
N LYS A 104 -3.05 14.06 5.70
CA LYS A 104 -4.31 13.64 5.10
C LYS A 104 -4.34 13.88 3.58
N GLY A 105 -3.34 13.33 2.88
CA GLY A 105 -3.24 13.35 1.42
C GLY A 105 -2.66 14.61 0.79
N GLU A 106 -2.45 15.70 1.55
CA GLU A 106 -2.03 17.00 1.00
C GLU A 106 -0.69 16.94 0.26
N SER A 107 0.25 16.15 0.75
CA SER A 107 1.55 15.93 0.12
C SER A 107 1.40 15.41 -1.31
N VAL A 108 0.57 14.40 -1.50
CA VAL A 108 0.31 13.79 -2.81
C VAL A 108 -0.42 14.79 -3.73
N ALA A 109 -1.42 15.50 -3.21
CA ALA A 109 -2.15 16.52 -3.98
C ALA A 109 -1.21 17.64 -4.50
N LYS A 110 -0.27 18.11 -3.67
CA LYS A 110 0.77 19.09 -4.08
C LYS A 110 1.67 18.53 -5.20
N LEU A 111 2.03 17.26 -5.12
CA LEU A 111 2.86 16.59 -6.13
C LEU A 111 2.09 16.34 -7.43
N MET A 112 0.82 15.89 -7.37
CA MET A 112 -0.04 15.77 -8.55
C MET A 112 -0.16 17.10 -9.30
N LYS A 113 -0.35 18.21 -8.56
CA LYS A 113 -0.35 19.55 -9.13
C LYS A 113 0.97 19.90 -9.83
N ALA A 114 2.10 19.56 -9.20
CA ALA A 114 3.41 19.82 -9.75
C ALA A 114 3.68 18.99 -11.02
N CYS A 115 3.19 17.75 -11.08
CA CYS A 115 3.26 16.89 -12.26
C CYS A 115 2.28 17.30 -13.39
N GLY A 116 1.25 18.09 -13.08
CA GLY A 116 0.30 18.59 -14.09
C GLY A 116 -0.79 17.60 -14.48
N TYR A 117 -1.34 16.83 -13.52
CA TYR A 117 -2.49 15.97 -13.78
C TYR A 117 -3.72 16.77 -14.20
N ASP A 118 -4.44 16.29 -15.22
CA ASP A 118 -5.65 16.92 -15.76
C ASP A 118 -6.92 16.42 -15.04
N ALA A 119 -7.05 15.10 -14.85
CA ALA A 119 -8.20 14.47 -14.23
C ALA A 119 -7.86 13.14 -13.55
N MET A 120 -8.75 12.73 -12.64
CA MET A 120 -8.73 11.42 -12.01
C MET A 120 -10.15 10.88 -11.77
N THR A 121 -10.27 9.56 -11.57
CA THR A 121 -11.41 8.95 -10.88
C THR A 121 -11.02 8.60 -9.45
N THR A 122 -11.96 8.13 -8.62
CA THR A 122 -11.67 7.74 -7.24
C THR A 122 -11.62 6.23 -7.08
N GLY A 123 -10.60 5.73 -6.39
CA GLY A 123 -10.59 4.40 -5.81
C GLY A 123 -11.13 4.38 -4.38
N ASN A 124 -11.13 3.22 -3.73
CA ASN A 124 -11.64 3.06 -2.37
C ASN A 124 -10.75 3.73 -1.31
N HIS A 125 -9.45 3.77 -1.50
CA HIS A 125 -8.52 4.41 -0.56
C HIS A 125 -8.53 5.94 -0.61
N ASP A 126 -8.98 6.56 -1.68
CA ASP A 126 -9.08 8.02 -1.76
C ASP A 126 -10.11 8.60 -0.76
N TRP A 127 -11.07 7.78 -0.32
CA TRP A 127 -12.06 8.14 0.70
C TRP A 127 -11.57 8.02 2.14
N SER A 128 -10.35 7.54 2.38
CA SER A 128 -9.82 7.27 3.72
C SER A 128 -9.79 8.48 4.65
N TYR A 129 -9.70 9.69 4.11
CA TYR A 129 -9.66 10.95 4.88
C TYR A 129 -11.01 11.66 4.95
N ASP A 130 -12.11 11.02 4.59
CA ASP A 130 -13.48 11.47 4.39
C ASP A 130 -13.76 12.17 3.04
N LYS A 131 -15.04 12.26 2.72
CA LYS A 131 -15.54 12.80 1.44
C LYS A 131 -15.25 14.28 1.24
N ASP A 132 -15.27 15.09 2.32
CA ASP A 132 -15.06 16.53 2.22
C ASP A 132 -13.56 16.82 2.01
N ARG A 133 -12.69 16.04 2.68
CA ARG A 133 -11.24 16.12 2.46
C ARG A 133 -10.85 15.72 1.05
N LEU A 134 -11.49 14.70 0.49
CA LEU A 134 -11.22 14.28 -0.90
C LEU A 134 -11.51 15.41 -1.90
N LYS A 135 -12.61 16.14 -1.75
CA LYS A 135 -12.87 17.34 -2.57
C LYS A 135 -11.80 18.42 -2.41
N GLU A 136 -11.39 18.67 -1.18
CA GLU A 136 -10.32 19.62 -0.90
C GLU A 136 -9.00 19.21 -1.57
N LEU A 137 -8.65 17.91 -1.53
CA LEU A 137 -7.47 17.37 -2.19
C LEU A 137 -7.51 17.56 -3.70
N GLY A 138 -8.65 17.32 -4.35
CA GLY A 138 -8.85 17.64 -5.76
C GLY A 138 -8.59 19.11 -6.08
N GLY A 139 -9.04 20.02 -5.21
CA GLY A 139 -8.77 21.45 -5.32
C GLY A 139 -7.30 21.81 -5.14
N ILE A 140 -6.61 21.22 -4.17
CA ILE A 140 -5.16 21.41 -3.93
C ILE A 140 -4.36 20.89 -5.13
N ALA A 141 -4.69 19.70 -5.62
CA ALA A 141 -4.07 19.08 -6.78
C ALA A 141 -4.36 19.83 -8.08
N ASN A 142 -5.38 20.69 -8.08
CA ASN A 142 -5.92 21.33 -9.30
C ASN A 142 -6.30 20.29 -10.38
N VAL A 143 -6.84 19.15 -9.92
CA VAL A 143 -7.26 18.02 -10.74
C VAL A 143 -8.79 17.91 -10.73
N LYS A 144 -9.39 17.53 -11.86
CA LYS A 144 -10.82 17.22 -11.91
C LYS A 144 -11.07 15.79 -11.44
N ILE A 145 -11.89 15.61 -10.40
CA ILE A 145 -12.34 14.29 -9.98
C ILE A 145 -13.64 13.97 -10.72
N LEU A 146 -13.60 12.95 -11.59
CA LEU A 146 -14.64 12.65 -12.57
C LEU A 146 -15.57 11.47 -12.19
N SER A 147 -15.56 10.98 -10.93
CA SER A 147 -16.38 9.85 -10.48
C SER A 147 -17.88 10.20 -10.47
N GLY A 148 -18.44 10.36 -11.67
CA GLY A 148 -19.77 10.93 -11.87
C GLY A 148 -20.92 10.02 -11.47
N ASN A 149 -20.68 8.71 -11.26
CA ASN A 149 -21.67 7.79 -10.71
C ASN A 149 -21.81 7.89 -9.18
N ILE A 150 -21.06 8.78 -8.53
CA ILE A 150 -21.19 9.03 -7.09
C ILE A 150 -22.03 10.28 -6.87
N LYS A 151 -23.16 10.11 -6.19
CA LYS A 151 -24.17 11.15 -6.00
C LYS A 151 -24.43 11.45 -4.52
N ASN A 152 -24.89 12.65 -4.25
CA ASN A 152 -25.47 13.00 -2.96
C ASN A 152 -26.82 12.26 -2.76
N ALA A 153 -27.30 12.17 -1.53
CA ALA A 153 -28.59 11.54 -1.20
C ALA A 153 -29.80 12.13 -1.95
N ASP A 154 -29.70 13.36 -2.45
CA ASP A 154 -30.73 14.04 -3.26
C ASP A 154 -30.58 13.77 -4.77
N GLY A 155 -29.60 12.96 -5.18
CA GLY A 155 -29.32 12.60 -6.56
C GLY A 155 -28.48 13.60 -7.34
N THR A 156 -28.04 14.69 -6.74
CA THR A 156 -27.11 15.63 -7.39
C THR A 156 -25.69 15.06 -7.42
N SER A 157 -24.87 15.49 -8.39
CA SER A 157 -23.46 15.07 -8.47
C SER A 157 -22.71 15.45 -7.20
N PHE A 158 -21.90 14.52 -6.69
CA PHE A 158 -21.07 14.80 -5.50
C PHE A 158 -19.88 15.67 -5.86
N PHE A 159 -19.20 15.41 -6.97
CA PHE A 159 -18.10 16.23 -7.47
C PHE A 159 -18.61 17.39 -8.34
N ASP A 160 -17.75 18.40 -8.54
CA ASP A 160 -18.10 19.65 -9.24
C ASP A 160 -18.30 19.46 -10.74
N THR A 161 -17.73 18.40 -11.32
CA THR A 161 -17.88 18.02 -12.74
C THR A 161 -17.85 16.51 -12.88
N ASP A 162 -18.61 15.99 -13.82
CA ASP A 162 -18.65 14.57 -14.14
C ASP A 162 -17.76 14.25 -15.36
N GLU A 163 -17.23 15.28 -16.06
CA GLU A 163 -16.48 15.13 -17.33
C GLU A 163 -15.37 16.18 -17.51
N LEU A 164 -14.44 15.86 -18.41
CA LEU A 164 -13.42 16.76 -18.99
C LEU A 164 -13.47 16.68 -20.51
N VAL A 165 -13.64 17.81 -21.18
CA VAL A 165 -13.52 17.88 -22.64
C VAL A 165 -12.23 18.62 -23.02
N LYS A 166 -11.38 17.99 -23.84
CA LYS A 166 -10.15 18.55 -24.39
C LYS A 166 -10.31 18.77 -25.89
N GLU A 167 -10.08 19.99 -26.34
CA GLU A 167 -10.09 20.33 -27.77
C GLU A 167 -8.64 20.55 -28.27
N ILE A 168 -8.29 19.90 -29.38
CA ILE A 168 -6.99 20.00 -30.03
C ILE A 168 -7.22 20.46 -31.46
N THR A 169 -6.66 21.61 -31.84
CA THR A 169 -6.84 22.18 -33.17
C THR A 169 -5.55 22.07 -34.00
N LYS A 170 -5.68 21.49 -35.22
CA LYS A 170 -4.58 21.32 -36.15
C LYS A 170 -5.10 21.47 -37.59
N ASN A 171 -4.44 22.27 -38.39
CA ASN A 171 -4.79 22.50 -39.80
C ASN A 171 -6.25 22.94 -40.05
N GLY A 172 -6.82 23.70 -39.11
CA GLY A 172 -8.20 24.19 -39.18
C GLY A 172 -9.29 23.14 -38.83
N LYS A 173 -8.90 21.94 -38.41
CA LYS A 173 -9.76 20.91 -37.84
C LYS A 173 -9.58 20.85 -36.33
N THR A 174 -10.63 20.51 -35.61
CA THR A 174 -10.60 20.35 -34.13
C THR A 174 -11.02 18.94 -33.78
N LEU A 175 -10.14 18.23 -33.03
CA LEU A 175 -10.39 16.96 -32.41
C LEU A 175 -10.92 17.23 -30.99
N LYS A 176 -12.06 16.60 -30.63
CA LYS A 176 -12.63 16.66 -29.28
C LYS A 176 -12.47 15.32 -28.56
N ILE A 177 -11.84 15.35 -27.39
CA ILE A 177 -11.67 14.19 -26.52
C ILE A 177 -12.49 14.42 -25.27
N GLY A 178 -13.48 13.56 -25.02
CA GLY A 178 -14.26 13.53 -23.78
C GLY A 178 -13.67 12.51 -22.82
N VAL A 179 -13.52 12.88 -21.55
CA VAL A 179 -13.06 11.99 -20.47
C VAL A 179 -14.11 12.01 -19.37
N PHE A 180 -14.52 10.86 -18.89
CA PHE A 180 -15.38 10.70 -17.71
C PHE A 180 -14.82 9.65 -16.76
N GLY A 181 -15.36 9.55 -15.54
CA GLY A 181 -14.88 8.60 -14.55
C GLY A 181 -16.01 7.79 -13.91
N VAL A 182 -15.69 6.55 -13.54
CA VAL A 182 -16.56 5.65 -12.78
C VAL A 182 -15.79 4.94 -11.68
N SER A 183 -16.46 4.74 -10.54
CA SER A 183 -15.99 3.89 -9.44
C SER A 183 -17.00 2.75 -9.23
N ASP A 184 -16.53 1.56 -8.86
CA ASP A 184 -17.42 0.43 -8.56
C ASP A 184 -18.30 0.73 -7.35
N PRO A 185 -19.58 0.39 -7.36
CA PRO A 185 -20.45 0.54 -6.19
C PRO A 185 -19.97 -0.19 -4.93
N GLU A 186 -19.20 -1.26 -5.08
CA GLU A 186 -18.60 -1.99 -3.95
C GLU A 186 -17.50 -1.19 -3.23
N MET A 187 -16.94 -0.13 -3.86
CA MET A 187 -15.90 0.70 -3.23
C MET A 187 -16.36 1.32 -1.90
N LYS A 188 -17.66 1.59 -1.74
CA LYS A 188 -18.21 2.06 -0.46
C LYS A 188 -18.08 1.05 0.68
N ASN A 189 -17.96 -0.24 0.37
CA ASN A 189 -17.75 -1.32 1.34
C ASN A 189 -16.26 -1.58 1.59
N LYS A 190 -15.40 -1.04 0.72
CA LYS A 190 -13.94 -1.13 0.77
C LYS A 190 -13.28 0.13 1.32
N THR A 191 -14.03 0.92 2.10
CA THR A 191 -13.53 2.07 2.84
C THR A 191 -14.29 2.21 4.16
N THR A 192 -13.81 3.06 5.07
CA THR A 192 -14.48 3.30 6.35
C THR A 192 -15.90 3.86 6.11
N PRO A 193 -16.97 3.18 6.55
CA PRO A 193 -18.35 3.55 6.19
C PRO A 193 -18.75 4.99 6.54
N SER A 194 -18.24 5.54 7.66
CA SER A 194 -18.50 6.93 8.05
C SER A 194 -17.93 7.95 7.07
N ASN A 195 -16.88 7.61 6.32
CA ASN A 195 -16.22 8.54 5.42
C ASN A 195 -17.03 8.80 4.13
N VAL A 196 -17.95 7.88 3.82
CA VAL A 196 -18.83 7.95 2.63
C VAL A 196 -20.30 8.05 3.00
N GLU A 197 -20.62 8.34 4.28
CA GLU A 197 -21.98 8.44 4.75
C GLU A 197 -22.78 9.49 3.96
N GLY A 198 -23.98 9.09 3.53
CA GLY A 198 -24.89 9.94 2.74
C GLY A 198 -24.56 10.02 1.26
N LEU A 199 -23.60 9.23 0.76
CA LEU A 199 -23.32 9.09 -0.67
C LEU A 199 -24.01 7.85 -1.25
N ASP A 200 -24.45 7.98 -2.50
CA ASP A 200 -25.02 6.91 -3.33
C ASP A 200 -24.02 6.57 -4.44
N PHE A 201 -23.47 5.35 -4.41
CA PHE A 201 -22.59 4.81 -5.43
C PHE A 201 -23.45 4.05 -6.45
N GLN A 202 -23.76 4.68 -7.56
CA GLN A 202 -24.64 4.15 -8.59
C GLN A 202 -23.94 3.13 -9.48
N ASP A 203 -24.72 2.30 -10.16
CA ASP A 203 -24.24 1.28 -11.09
C ASP A 203 -23.30 1.88 -12.14
N ALA A 204 -22.06 1.39 -12.18
CA ALA A 204 -20.99 1.92 -13.02
C ALA A 204 -21.28 1.71 -14.52
N VAL A 205 -21.86 0.56 -14.91
CA VAL A 205 -22.19 0.26 -16.31
C VAL A 205 -23.33 1.15 -16.81
N ALA A 206 -24.37 1.31 -16.00
CA ALA A 206 -25.52 2.16 -16.37
C ALA A 206 -25.10 3.62 -16.52
N TYR A 207 -24.26 4.11 -15.59
CA TYR A 207 -23.71 5.46 -15.68
C TYR A 207 -22.81 5.62 -16.89
N ALA A 208 -21.84 4.72 -17.11
CA ALA A 208 -20.91 4.80 -18.24
C ALA A 208 -21.64 4.80 -19.60
N ARG A 209 -22.68 3.98 -19.77
CA ARG A 209 -23.52 4.00 -20.99
C ARG A 209 -24.15 5.35 -21.24
N LYS A 210 -24.70 5.96 -20.18
CA LYS A 210 -25.35 7.27 -20.27
C LYS A 210 -24.33 8.35 -20.63
N GLU A 211 -23.19 8.33 -19.97
CA GLU A 211 -22.17 9.38 -20.10
C GLU A 211 -21.43 9.29 -21.44
N ALA A 212 -21.06 8.09 -21.89
CA ALA A 212 -20.47 7.88 -23.20
C ALA A 212 -21.41 8.37 -24.32
N ALA A 213 -22.72 8.07 -24.22
CA ALA A 213 -23.72 8.55 -25.18
C ALA A 213 -23.86 10.08 -25.15
N ALA A 214 -23.78 10.71 -23.96
CA ALA A 214 -23.85 12.17 -23.82
C ALA A 214 -22.63 12.83 -24.47
N LEU A 215 -21.42 12.39 -24.19
CA LEU A 215 -20.18 12.91 -24.80
C LEU A 215 -20.16 12.74 -26.32
N LYS A 216 -20.59 11.59 -26.85
CA LYS A 216 -20.74 11.40 -28.30
C LYS A 216 -21.79 12.36 -28.89
N ALA A 217 -22.91 12.60 -28.20
CA ALA A 217 -23.94 13.56 -28.63
C ALA A 217 -23.45 15.02 -28.59
N GLU A 218 -22.53 15.36 -27.70
CA GLU A 218 -21.83 16.66 -27.63
C GLU A 218 -20.74 16.82 -28.69
N GLY A 219 -20.53 15.79 -29.51
CA GLY A 219 -19.58 15.80 -30.61
C GLY A 219 -18.15 15.47 -30.20
N CYS A 220 -17.96 14.70 -29.11
CA CYS A 220 -16.65 14.15 -28.82
C CYS A 220 -16.31 13.05 -29.81
N ASP A 221 -15.16 13.22 -30.49
CA ASP A 221 -14.63 12.27 -31.46
C ASP A 221 -14.07 11.02 -30.77
N VAL A 222 -13.39 11.22 -29.66
CA VAL A 222 -12.80 10.17 -28.81
C VAL A 222 -13.38 10.27 -27.40
N VAL A 223 -13.77 9.14 -26.83
CA VAL A 223 -14.25 9.05 -25.45
C VAL A 223 -13.37 8.12 -24.63
N ILE A 224 -12.89 8.61 -23.51
CA ILE A 224 -12.03 7.91 -22.56
C ILE A 224 -12.77 7.76 -21.23
N ALA A 225 -12.77 6.55 -20.66
CA ALA A 225 -13.29 6.29 -19.33
C ALA A 225 -12.14 6.04 -18.35
N LEU A 226 -12.10 6.77 -17.25
CA LEU A 226 -11.30 6.42 -16.07
C LEU A 226 -12.13 5.47 -15.21
N SER A 227 -11.60 4.32 -14.86
CA SER A 227 -12.35 3.27 -14.17
C SER A 227 -11.59 2.73 -12.98
N HIS A 228 -12.24 2.73 -11.81
CA HIS A 228 -11.75 2.01 -10.64
C HIS A 228 -12.80 0.97 -10.24
N THR A 229 -12.73 -0.21 -10.89
CA THR A 229 -13.75 -1.26 -10.79
C THR A 229 -13.14 -2.64 -10.65
N LEU A 230 -13.88 -3.56 -10.00
CA LEU A 230 -13.44 -4.92 -9.69
C LEU A 230 -13.16 -5.80 -10.93
N ASP A 231 -13.84 -5.55 -12.06
CA ASP A 231 -13.63 -6.28 -13.33
C ASP A 231 -13.77 -5.30 -14.50
N PRO A 232 -12.72 -4.52 -14.78
CA PRO A 232 -12.78 -3.47 -15.80
C PRO A 232 -13.09 -4.00 -17.20
N LYS A 233 -12.64 -5.21 -17.55
CA LYS A 233 -12.96 -5.82 -18.86
C LYS A 233 -14.43 -6.16 -18.99
N SER A 234 -15.04 -6.68 -17.93
CA SER A 234 -16.47 -6.98 -17.92
C SER A 234 -17.32 -5.71 -18.00
N VAL A 235 -16.89 -4.63 -17.32
CA VAL A 235 -17.55 -3.32 -17.43
C VAL A 235 -17.44 -2.78 -18.85
N ALA A 236 -16.23 -2.72 -19.41
CA ALA A 236 -15.98 -2.21 -20.75
C ALA A 236 -16.73 -2.98 -21.84
N ALA A 237 -16.83 -4.31 -21.74
CA ALA A 237 -17.55 -5.17 -22.68
C ALA A 237 -19.08 -4.93 -22.70
N GLN A 238 -19.61 -4.13 -21.78
CA GLN A 238 -21.03 -3.83 -21.68
C GLN A 238 -21.38 -2.42 -22.16
N VAL A 239 -20.41 -1.58 -22.51
CA VAL A 239 -20.62 -0.15 -22.79
C VAL A 239 -20.18 0.19 -24.20
N ASP A 240 -21.11 0.73 -25.01
CA ASP A 240 -20.81 1.23 -26.35
C ASP A 240 -20.28 2.67 -26.30
N GLY A 241 -19.51 3.05 -27.31
CA GLY A 241 -19.11 4.43 -27.55
C GLY A 241 -17.91 4.93 -26.71
N VAL A 242 -17.27 4.07 -25.95
CA VAL A 242 -15.98 4.34 -25.27
C VAL A 242 -14.84 3.76 -26.11
N ASP A 243 -13.86 4.58 -26.45
CA ASP A 243 -12.72 4.18 -27.26
C ASP A 243 -11.59 3.57 -26.41
N LEU A 244 -11.40 4.08 -25.16
CA LEU A 244 -10.34 3.68 -24.26
C LEU A 244 -10.80 3.70 -22.80
N TRP A 245 -10.54 2.62 -22.07
CA TRP A 245 -10.66 2.52 -20.62
C TRP A 245 -9.29 2.54 -19.97
N LEU A 246 -9.08 3.48 -19.06
CA LEU A 246 -7.93 3.56 -18.18
C LEU A 246 -8.35 3.12 -16.78
N CYS A 247 -7.78 2.02 -16.30
CA CYS A 247 -8.29 1.27 -15.17
C CYS A 247 -7.33 1.26 -13.98
N GLY A 248 -7.84 0.92 -12.81
CA GLY A 248 -7.13 0.66 -11.57
C GLY A 248 -7.88 -0.38 -10.73
N HIS A 249 -7.41 -0.66 -9.54
CA HIS A 249 -7.92 -1.55 -8.50
C HIS A 249 -7.34 -2.97 -8.52
N GLU A 250 -7.17 -3.59 -9.68
CA GLU A 250 -6.70 -4.98 -9.78
C GLU A 250 -5.20 -5.13 -9.55
N HIS A 251 -4.44 -4.02 -9.55
CA HIS A 251 -3.00 -4.00 -9.37
C HIS A 251 -2.25 -4.84 -10.40
N ILE A 252 -2.68 -4.83 -11.65
CA ILE A 252 -2.11 -5.59 -12.74
C ILE A 252 -1.59 -4.70 -13.87
N GLU A 253 -0.72 -5.26 -14.69
CA GLU A 253 -0.35 -4.67 -15.97
C GLU A 253 -1.29 -5.25 -17.04
N LEU A 254 -2.15 -4.39 -17.62
CA LEU A 254 -3.15 -4.78 -18.61
C LEU A 254 -3.05 -3.91 -19.86
N SER A 255 -3.15 -4.53 -21.03
CA SER A 255 -3.33 -3.85 -22.32
C SER A 255 -4.03 -4.80 -23.28
N GLU A 256 -5.34 -4.79 -23.25
CA GLU A 256 -6.18 -5.69 -24.02
C GLU A 256 -7.28 -4.90 -24.76
N SER A 257 -7.98 -5.56 -25.66
CA SER A 257 -9.21 -5.04 -26.27
C SER A 257 -10.38 -5.96 -26.02
N VAL A 258 -11.56 -5.39 -25.89
CA VAL A 258 -12.81 -6.13 -25.75
C VAL A 258 -13.80 -5.68 -26.80
N THR A 259 -14.76 -6.57 -27.14
CA THR A 259 -15.85 -6.26 -28.08
C THR A 259 -17.05 -5.75 -27.29
N THR A 260 -17.60 -4.62 -27.68
CA THR A 260 -18.78 -3.97 -27.09
C THR A 260 -20.08 -4.53 -27.67
N PRO A 261 -21.26 -4.24 -27.09
CA PRO A 261 -22.54 -4.78 -27.55
C PRO A 261 -22.90 -4.45 -29.01
N ASP A 262 -22.47 -3.30 -29.53
CA ASP A 262 -22.67 -2.89 -30.93
C ASP A 262 -21.70 -3.55 -31.91
N GLY A 263 -20.75 -4.36 -31.41
CA GLY A 263 -19.71 -5.06 -32.18
C GLY A 263 -18.48 -4.24 -32.46
N SER A 264 -18.34 -3.03 -31.92
CA SER A 264 -17.12 -2.24 -31.97
C SER A 264 -16.05 -2.78 -31.01
N THR A 265 -14.85 -2.22 -31.09
CA THR A 265 -13.73 -2.59 -30.21
C THR A 265 -13.40 -1.41 -29.30
N THR A 266 -13.25 -1.65 -28.00
CA THR A 266 -12.70 -0.70 -27.04
C THR A 266 -11.42 -1.28 -26.42
N TYR A 267 -10.49 -0.40 -26.03
CA TYR A 267 -9.23 -0.79 -25.39
C TYR A 267 -9.35 -0.65 -23.87
N VAL A 268 -8.72 -1.57 -23.13
CA VAL A 268 -8.70 -1.60 -21.66
C VAL A 268 -7.25 -1.65 -21.21
N SER A 269 -6.84 -0.72 -20.38
CA SER A 269 -5.46 -0.53 -19.94
C SER A 269 -5.39 -0.29 -18.44
N GLU A 270 -4.45 -0.96 -17.76
CA GLU A 270 -4.07 -0.71 -16.37
C GLU A 270 -2.55 -0.72 -16.27
N SER A 271 -1.94 0.05 -15.40
CA SER A 271 -0.49 0.31 -15.40
C SER A 271 0.15 -0.08 -14.06
N GLY A 272 -0.01 -1.36 -13.70
CA GLY A 272 0.55 -1.91 -12.46
C GLY A 272 -0.01 -1.24 -11.21
N TYR A 273 0.84 -0.98 -10.22
CA TYR A 273 0.47 -0.36 -8.95
C TYR A 273 1.70 0.23 -8.25
N TYR A 274 1.48 1.04 -7.21
CA TYR A 274 2.56 1.63 -6.38
C TYR A 274 3.59 2.42 -7.18
N LEU A 275 3.17 2.95 -8.33
CA LEU A 275 4.06 3.67 -9.26
C LEU A 275 5.30 2.84 -9.67
N ASN A 276 5.15 1.50 -9.77
CA ASN A 276 6.19 0.63 -10.31
C ASN A 276 6.22 0.64 -11.85
N THR A 277 5.15 1.12 -12.45
CA THR A 277 4.96 1.23 -13.90
C THR A 277 4.19 2.50 -14.24
N VAL A 278 4.51 3.10 -15.38
CA VAL A 278 3.80 4.24 -15.99
C VAL A 278 3.29 3.83 -17.36
N GLY A 279 2.01 4.04 -17.62
CA GLY A 279 1.39 3.81 -18.93
C GLY A 279 1.60 5.02 -19.85
N LEU A 280 2.28 4.82 -20.97
CA LEU A 280 2.44 5.80 -22.04
C LEU A 280 1.60 5.38 -23.23
N ILE A 281 0.60 6.17 -23.58
CA ILE A 281 -0.39 5.83 -24.60
C ILE A 281 -0.30 6.82 -25.76
N ASP A 282 0.01 6.28 -26.92
CA ASP A 282 -0.07 6.99 -28.20
C ASP A 282 -1.48 6.81 -28.79
N LEU A 283 -2.21 7.90 -28.96
CA LEU A 283 -3.43 7.96 -29.74
C LEU A 283 -3.19 8.74 -31.02
N ASN A 284 -3.04 8.06 -32.15
CA ASN A 284 -2.98 8.68 -33.46
C ASN A 284 -4.41 8.76 -34.02
N CYS A 285 -5.00 9.95 -33.95
CA CYS A 285 -6.37 10.19 -34.40
C CYS A 285 -6.37 10.74 -35.82
N THR A 286 -6.79 9.95 -36.79
CA THR A 286 -6.88 10.36 -38.19
C THR A 286 -8.30 10.84 -38.50
N MET A 287 -8.47 12.14 -38.69
CA MET A 287 -9.74 12.76 -39.07
C MET A 287 -9.80 12.92 -40.61
N ASP A 288 -10.78 12.30 -41.25
CA ASP A 288 -11.02 12.39 -42.69
C ASP A 288 -11.64 13.73 -43.12
N GLU A 289 -11.93 13.89 -44.42
CA GLU A 289 -12.54 15.11 -44.98
C GLU A 289 -13.99 15.31 -44.49
N ASN A 290 -14.67 14.25 -44.08
CA ASN A 290 -16.05 14.27 -43.58
C ASN A 290 -16.13 14.50 -42.06
N GLY A 291 -14.96 14.56 -41.37
CA GLY A 291 -14.86 14.72 -39.94
C GLY A 291 -14.95 13.40 -39.16
N SER A 292 -14.95 12.25 -39.85
CA SER A 292 -14.89 10.95 -39.17
C SER A 292 -13.47 10.70 -38.63
N VAL A 293 -13.38 10.25 -37.38
CA VAL A 293 -12.11 10.00 -36.70
C VAL A 293 -11.87 8.49 -36.56
N HIS A 294 -10.69 8.06 -36.97
CA HIS A 294 -10.15 6.73 -36.69
C HIS A 294 -9.04 6.86 -35.67
N VAL A 295 -9.07 6.00 -34.63
CA VAL A 295 -8.10 6.01 -33.52
C VAL A 295 -7.20 4.79 -33.60
N ASP A 296 -5.89 5.02 -33.73
CA ASP A 296 -4.88 3.99 -33.56
C ASP A 296 -4.33 4.08 -32.13
N TYR A 297 -4.48 3.02 -31.36
CA TYR A 297 -4.03 2.91 -29.97
C TYR A 297 -2.73 2.12 -29.87
N LYS A 298 -1.78 2.65 -29.10
CA LYS A 298 -0.58 1.92 -28.72
C LYS A 298 -0.21 2.29 -27.29
N LYS A 299 -0.08 1.29 -26.39
CA LYS A 299 0.49 1.45 -25.05
C LYS A 299 1.95 1.02 -25.02
N THR A 300 2.76 1.76 -24.29
CA THR A 300 4.11 1.40 -23.85
C THR A 300 4.15 1.53 -22.34
N SER A 301 4.53 0.46 -21.64
CA SER A 301 4.71 0.48 -20.19
C SER A 301 6.17 0.80 -19.88
N VAL A 302 6.39 1.79 -19.01
CA VAL A 302 7.71 2.16 -18.49
C VAL A 302 7.78 1.65 -17.05
N ASP A 303 8.49 0.55 -16.84
CA ASP A 303 8.76 0.00 -15.52
C ASP A 303 9.91 0.76 -14.82
N TYR A 304 10.20 0.36 -13.58
CA TYR A 304 11.23 1.00 -12.77
C TYR A 304 12.62 1.00 -13.45
N GLU A 305 13.04 -0.10 -14.09
CA GLU A 305 14.34 -0.21 -14.75
C GLU A 305 14.42 0.71 -15.98
N ALA A 306 13.39 0.69 -16.82
CA ALA A 306 13.29 1.58 -17.97
C ALA A 306 13.21 3.05 -17.57
N ALA A 307 12.53 3.36 -16.47
CA ALA A 307 12.37 4.72 -15.94
C ALA A 307 13.71 5.37 -15.58
N GLN A 308 14.75 4.59 -15.21
CA GLN A 308 16.08 5.10 -14.89
C GLN A 308 16.75 5.82 -16.07
N ASN A 309 16.28 5.61 -17.31
CA ASN A 309 16.78 6.31 -18.49
C ASN A 309 16.17 7.71 -18.68
N TYR A 310 15.20 8.11 -17.88
CA TYR A 310 14.53 9.41 -17.95
C TYR A 310 15.06 10.35 -16.86
N PRO A 311 15.14 11.66 -17.14
CA PRO A 311 15.53 12.64 -16.12
C PRO A 311 14.46 12.78 -15.05
N LYS A 312 14.86 13.18 -13.84
CA LYS A 312 13.95 13.70 -12.83
C LYS A 312 13.60 15.16 -13.14
N ASP A 313 12.35 15.54 -12.93
CA ASP A 313 11.94 16.95 -12.99
C ASP A 313 12.37 17.68 -11.70
N ALA A 314 13.33 18.59 -11.85
CA ALA A 314 13.86 19.35 -10.72
C ALA A 314 12.80 20.20 -9.98
N SER A 315 11.73 20.62 -10.66
CA SER A 315 10.64 21.39 -10.04
C SER A 315 9.81 20.51 -9.13
N VAL A 316 9.52 19.26 -9.51
CA VAL A 316 8.80 18.29 -8.69
C VAL A 316 9.69 17.80 -7.55
N THR A 317 10.99 17.57 -7.78
CA THR A 317 11.96 17.27 -6.72
C THR A 317 11.95 18.37 -5.63
N ALA A 318 11.95 19.64 -6.02
CA ALA A 318 11.92 20.75 -5.06
C ALA A 318 10.62 20.80 -4.23
N VAL A 319 9.47 20.44 -4.83
CA VAL A 319 8.20 20.29 -4.10
C VAL A 319 8.28 19.14 -3.10
N LEU A 320 8.81 17.99 -3.53
CA LEU A 320 9.00 16.81 -2.68
C LEU A 320 9.92 17.12 -1.47
N ASP A 321 11.05 17.78 -1.69
CA ASP A 321 11.96 18.19 -0.62
C ASP A 321 11.30 19.15 0.38
N THR A 322 10.45 20.07 -0.12
CA THR A 322 9.68 20.98 0.74
C THR A 322 8.68 20.21 1.61
N ILE A 323 7.96 19.26 1.01
CA ILE A 323 7.00 18.39 1.72
C ILE A 323 7.72 17.60 2.82
N LYS A 324 8.88 17.01 2.53
CA LYS A 324 9.68 16.29 3.52
C LYS A 324 10.05 17.15 4.71
N ALA A 325 10.52 18.37 4.46
CA ALA A 325 10.88 19.32 5.53
C ALA A 325 9.65 19.77 6.36
N GLU A 326 8.48 19.95 5.72
CA GLU A 326 7.22 20.24 6.41
C GLU A 326 6.78 19.07 7.28
N ASN A 327 6.87 17.84 6.77
CA ASN A 327 6.47 16.61 7.47
C ASN A 327 7.34 16.32 8.70
N GLU A 328 8.64 16.67 8.72
CA GLU A 328 9.48 16.57 9.92
C GLU A 328 8.86 17.30 11.13
N THR A 329 8.22 18.42 10.90
CA THR A 329 7.52 19.17 11.98
C THR A 329 6.29 18.42 12.47
N VAL A 330 5.55 17.75 11.58
CA VAL A 330 4.36 16.99 11.92
C VAL A 330 4.73 15.73 12.71
N LEU A 331 5.84 15.06 12.37
CA LEU A 331 6.33 13.87 13.09
C LEU A 331 6.55 14.14 14.58
N ASN A 332 6.97 15.35 14.95
CA ASN A 332 7.18 15.76 16.33
C ASN A 332 5.88 16.18 17.06
N ARG A 333 4.72 16.15 16.37
CA ARG A 333 3.43 16.49 17.00
C ARG A 333 3.06 15.44 18.04
N VAL A 334 2.77 15.91 19.26
CA VAL A 334 2.26 15.08 20.34
C VAL A 334 0.83 14.63 20.03
N ILE A 335 0.58 13.32 20.12
CA ILE A 335 -0.73 12.69 19.88
C ILE A 335 -1.33 12.07 21.15
N GLY A 336 -0.53 11.85 22.18
CA GLY A 336 -0.98 11.28 23.43
C GLY A 336 0.14 11.03 24.42
N THR A 337 -0.13 10.19 25.39
CA THR A 337 0.86 9.74 26.37
C THR A 337 0.68 8.25 26.68
N SER A 338 1.79 7.53 26.92
CA SER A 338 1.78 6.19 27.46
C SER A 338 2.43 6.20 28.85
N PRO A 339 1.71 5.81 29.91
CA PRO A 339 2.30 5.74 31.26
C PRO A 339 3.35 4.65 31.43
N VAL A 340 3.40 3.70 30.51
CA VAL A 340 4.32 2.56 30.51
C VAL A 340 5.04 2.49 29.16
N GLU A 341 6.23 1.88 29.17
CA GLU A 341 6.87 1.49 27.92
C GLU A 341 6.02 0.43 27.20
N LEU A 342 5.81 0.60 25.89
CA LEU A 342 5.13 -0.36 25.03
C LEU A 342 6.18 -1.12 24.22
N ASP A 343 6.28 -2.42 24.47
CA ASP A 343 7.34 -3.28 23.98
C ASP A 343 7.10 -3.73 22.54
N GLY A 344 7.92 -3.23 21.62
CA GLY A 344 8.01 -3.61 20.21
C GLY A 344 9.38 -4.17 19.85
N VAL A 345 10.15 -4.64 20.84
CA VAL A 345 11.47 -5.26 20.62
C VAL A 345 11.32 -6.46 19.69
N TRP A 346 12.15 -6.52 18.67
CA TRP A 346 12.07 -7.46 17.56
C TRP A 346 11.98 -8.93 18.03
N GLU A 347 12.82 -9.30 19.00
CA GLU A 347 12.84 -10.64 19.58
C GLU A 347 11.58 -10.93 20.40
N HIS A 348 11.12 -9.97 21.20
CA HIS A 348 10.02 -10.15 22.13
C HIS A 348 8.69 -10.37 21.39
N ILE A 349 8.41 -9.54 20.38
CA ILE A 349 7.16 -9.62 19.61
C ILE A 349 7.02 -10.92 18.82
N ARG A 350 8.12 -11.67 18.58
CA ARG A 350 8.12 -12.94 17.84
C ARG A 350 8.05 -14.18 18.74
N ILE A 351 8.33 -14.01 20.02
CA ILE A 351 8.30 -15.13 20.99
C ILE A 351 7.17 -15.01 22.01
N GLY A 352 6.39 -13.93 21.99
CA GLY A 352 5.29 -13.73 22.91
C GLY A 352 4.37 -12.56 22.57
N GLN A 353 3.22 -12.53 23.24
CA GLN A 353 2.32 -11.38 23.24
C GLN A 353 2.99 -10.23 23.99
N THR A 354 3.02 -9.04 23.41
CA THR A 354 3.51 -7.84 24.08
C THR A 354 2.38 -6.87 24.41
N ASN A 355 2.66 -5.93 25.30
CA ASN A 355 1.70 -4.88 25.64
C ASN A 355 1.46 -3.91 24.45
N LEU A 356 2.43 -3.71 23.56
CA LEU A 356 2.23 -2.96 22.32
C LEU A 356 1.32 -3.73 21.35
N GLY A 357 1.51 -5.06 21.24
CA GLY A 357 0.61 -5.93 20.47
C GLY A 357 -0.85 -5.85 20.94
N ASN A 358 -1.06 -5.77 22.27
CA ASN A 358 -2.40 -5.53 22.82
C ASN A 358 -2.98 -4.19 22.37
N VAL A 359 -2.18 -3.11 22.44
CA VAL A 359 -2.60 -1.74 22.07
C VAL A 359 -2.97 -1.68 20.59
N ILE A 360 -2.17 -2.28 19.71
CA ILE A 360 -2.43 -2.29 18.26
C ILE A 360 -3.72 -3.07 17.95
N THR A 361 -3.87 -4.27 18.50
CA THR A 361 -5.06 -5.09 18.26
C THR A 361 -6.33 -4.45 18.83
N ASP A 362 -6.26 -3.76 19.97
CA ASP A 362 -7.38 -2.99 20.51
C ASP A 362 -7.71 -1.76 19.64
N ALA A 363 -6.71 -1.12 19.02
CA ALA A 363 -6.94 -0.04 18.06
C ALA A 363 -7.74 -0.54 16.85
N TYR A 364 -7.42 -1.74 16.36
CA TYR A 364 -8.18 -2.37 15.26
C TYR A 364 -9.61 -2.68 15.68
N LEU A 365 -9.81 -3.28 16.86
CA LEU A 365 -11.15 -3.58 17.39
C LEU A 365 -11.99 -2.32 17.56
N LEU A 366 -11.41 -1.25 18.10
CA LEU A 366 -12.10 0.03 18.27
C LEU A 366 -12.55 0.64 16.94
N ALA A 367 -11.70 0.56 15.93
CA ALA A 367 -11.96 1.17 14.63
C ALA A 367 -12.97 0.38 13.79
N THR A 368 -12.91 -0.95 13.88
CA THR A 368 -13.67 -1.84 12.98
C THR A 368 -14.95 -2.40 13.61
N GLY A 369 -15.03 -2.43 14.94
CA GLY A 369 -16.09 -3.14 15.66
C GLY A 369 -16.02 -4.66 15.49
N ALA A 370 -14.90 -5.21 15.02
CA ALA A 370 -14.70 -6.65 14.86
C ALA A 370 -14.73 -7.40 16.20
N ASP A 371 -14.99 -8.71 16.14
CA ASP A 371 -15.00 -9.58 17.31
C ASP A 371 -13.60 -9.86 17.84
N ILE A 372 -12.63 -10.01 16.92
CA ILE A 372 -11.26 -10.46 17.16
C ILE A 372 -10.32 -9.63 16.30
N ALA A 373 -9.10 -9.40 16.77
CA ALA A 373 -8.07 -8.78 15.96
C ALA A 373 -6.75 -9.54 16.06
N PHE A 374 -6.01 -9.54 14.94
CA PHE A 374 -4.64 -10.05 14.89
C PHE A 374 -3.72 -9.04 14.24
N GLU A 375 -2.51 -8.94 14.77
CA GLU A 375 -1.38 -8.25 14.13
C GLU A 375 -0.22 -9.23 14.01
N ASN A 376 0.47 -9.25 12.88
CA ASN A 376 1.66 -10.08 12.73
C ASN A 376 2.89 -9.39 13.35
N ALA A 377 3.73 -10.15 14.02
CA ALA A 377 4.93 -9.63 14.69
C ALA A 377 5.84 -8.79 13.76
N GLY A 378 5.93 -9.17 12.48
CA GLY A 378 6.71 -8.44 11.47
C GLY A 378 6.18 -7.04 11.16
N GLY A 379 4.90 -6.77 11.43
CA GLY A 379 4.28 -5.46 11.28
C GLY A 379 4.70 -4.43 12.33
N ILE A 380 5.22 -4.90 13.49
CA ILE A 380 5.64 -4.05 14.61
C ILE A 380 7.15 -3.84 14.53
N ARG A 381 7.60 -2.58 14.38
CA ARG A 381 9.00 -2.28 14.05
C ARG A 381 9.77 -1.50 15.12
N ALA A 382 9.10 -0.93 16.11
CA ALA A 382 9.72 -0.17 17.19
C ALA A 382 8.90 -0.27 18.49
N SER A 383 9.55 -0.01 19.61
CA SER A 383 8.90 0.23 20.92
C SER A 383 8.48 1.70 21.05
N ILE A 384 7.51 1.98 21.94
CA ILE A 384 7.17 3.34 22.34
C ILE A 384 7.59 3.52 23.80
N ALA A 385 8.43 4.52 24.07
CA ALA A 385 8.87 4.83 25.43
C ALA A 385 7.72 5.33 26.30
N ALA A 386 7.82 5.10 27.62
CA ALA A 386 6.89 5.73 28.56
C ALA A 386 7.04 7.25 28.53
N GLY A 387 5.91 7.97 28.53
CA GLY A 387 5.85 9.43 28.47
C GLY A 387 5.02 9.94 27.31
N THR A 388 5.48 11.01 26.72
CA THR A 388 4.83 11.65 25.55
C THR A 388 4.99 10.76 24.32
N VAL A 389 3.90 10.59 23.57
CA VAL A 389 3.88 9.85 22.30
C VAL A 389 3.65 10.85 21.16
N THR A 390 4.50 10.78 20.16
CA THR A 390 4.45 11.61 18.95
C THR A 390 3.92 10.81 17.75
N TYR A 391 3.58 11.52 16.70
CA TYR A 391 3.28 10.91 15.39
C TYR A 391 4.43 10.00 14.93
N GLY A 392 5.68 10.50 15.04
CA GLY A 392 6.86 9.78 14.62
C GLY A 392 7.05 8.46 15.36
N ASP A 393 6.71 8.41 16.65
CA ASP A 393 6.78 7.16 17.41
C ASP A 393 5.83 6.10 16.82
N VAL A 394 4.61 6.48 16.43
CA VAL A 394 3.65 5.55 15.83
C VAL A 394 4.06 5.14 14.40
N ILE A 395 4.54 6.08 13.59
CA ILE A 395 5.06 5.74 12.25
C ILE A 395 6.23 4.75 12.35
N ASN A 396 7.12 4.91 13.33
CA ASN A 396 8.21 3.96 13.56
C ASN A 396 7.71 2.58 13.97
N VAL A 397 6.57 2.49 14.67
CA VAL A 397 5.95 1.21 15.02
C VAL A 397 5.38 0.51 13.78
N SER A 398 4.67 1.24 12.92
CA SER A 398 3.98 0.70 11.73
C SER A 398 4.33 1.53 10.48
N PRO A 399 5.52 1.32 9.87
CA PRO A 399 6.01 2.19 8.79
C PRO A 399 5.55 1.81 7.37
N TYR A 400 4.80 0.72 7.23
CA TYR A 400 4.56 0.11 5.91
C TYR A 400 3.36 0.70 5.16
N GLY A 401 2.52 1.49 5.84
CA GLY A 401 1.26 1.98 5.27
C GLY A 401 0.25 0.86 5.02
N ASN A 402 0.36 -0.24 5.75
CA ASN A 402 -0.65 -1.29 5.70
C ASN A 402 -1.98 -0.76 6.22
N TYR A 403 -3.07 -1.17 5.58
CA TYR A 403 -4.42 -0.85 6.01
C TYR A 403 -5.10 -2.06 6.66
N VAL A 404 -6.15 -1.83 7.44
CA VAL A 404 -6.85 -2.90 8.15
C VAL A 404 -8.05 -3.36 7.34
N VAL A 405 -8.20 -4.68 7.24
CA VAL A 405 -9.37 -5.34 6.64
C VAL A 405 -10.10 -6.19 7.68
N THR A 406 -11.38 -6.42 7.44
CA THR A 406 -12.16 -7.38 8.23
C THR A 406 -12.58 -8.57 7.39
N LYS A 407 -12.45 -9.77 7.96
CA LYS A 407 -12.79 -11.04 7.30
C LYS A 407 -13.70 -11.90 8.18
N LYS A 408 -14.47 -12.81 7.58
CA LYS A 408 -15.30 -13.79 8.27
C LYS A 408 -14.56 -15.12 8.43
N LEU A 409 -14.37 -15.56 9.68
CA LEU A 409 -13.75 -16.82 10.02
C LEU A 409 -14.58 -17.58 11.04
N THR A 410 -14.65 -18.90 10.91
CA THR A 410 -15.26 -19.75 11.94
C THR A 410 -14.32 -19.89 13.16
N GLY A 411 -14.89 -20.23 14.32
CA GLY A 411 -14.06 -20.48 15.52
C GLY A 411 -13.04 -21.59 15.31
N ALA A 412 -13.35 -22.60 14.52
CA ALA A 412 -12.41 -23.65 14.15
C ALA A 412 -11.20 -23.10 13.36
N GLN A 413 -11.43 -22.26 12.35
CA GLN A 413 -10.36 -21.63 11.57
C GLN A 413 -9.47 -20.72 12.43
N ILE A 414 -10.08 -19.97 13.36
CA ILE A 414 -9.33 -19.12 14.30
C ILE A 414 -8.41 -19.98 15.20
N LYS A 415 -8.91 -21.11 15.74
CA LYS A 415 -8.10 -22.02 16.55
C LYS A 415 -6.95 -22.64 15.75
N GLU A 416 -7.17 -22.98 14.48
CA GLU A 416 -6.15 -23.49 13.58
C GLU A 416 -5.06 -22.44 13.31
N MET A 417 -5.42 -21.17 13.09
CA MET A 417 -4.46 -20.07 12.95
C MET A 417 -3.62 -19.91 14.24
N LEU A 418 -4.25 -19.98 15.42
CA LEU A 418 -3.54 -19.90 16.70
C LEU A 418 -2.55 -21.06 16.89
N GLU A 419 -2.90 -22.28 16.49
CA GLU A 419 -1.97 -23.42 16.49
C GLU A 419 -0.77 -23.21 15.57
N THR A 420 -1.00 -22.66 14.38
CA THR A 420 0.06 -22.26 13.45
C THR A 420 0.98 -21.22 14.09
N SER A 421 0.40 -20.15 14.65
CA SER A 421 1.12 -19.09 15.35
C SER A 421 1.99 -19.62 16.50
N LEU A 422 1.45 -20.52 17.32
CA LEU A 422 2.19 -21.15 18.42
C LEU A 422 3.30 -22.10 17.92
N THR A 423 3.17 -22.62 16.72
CA THR A 423 4.26 -23.38 16.08
C THR A 423 5.41 -22.45 15.67
N ILE A 424 5.08 -21.32 15.06
CA ILE A 424 6.05 -20.28 14.72
C ILE A 424 6.74 -19.76 15.99
N GLN A 425 5.97 -19.40 17.03
CA GLN A 425 6.49 -18.97 18.33
C GLN A 425 7.52 -19.95 18.89
N LYS A 426 7.19 -21.24 18.92
CA LYS A 426 8.09 -22.27 19.44
C LYS A 426 9.40 -22.33 18.69
N ASN A 427 9.35 -22.23 17.37
CA ASN A 427 10.54 -22.20 16.52
C ASN A 427 11.37 -20.93 16.77
N CYS A 428 10.71 -19.78 16.95
CA CYS A 428 11.37 -18.51 17.31
C CYS A 428 12.05 -18.59 18.70
N ILE A 429 11.42 -19.21 19.70
CA ILE A 429 12.02 -19.39 21.03
C ILE A 429 13.28 -20.25 20.93
N VAL A 430 13.25 -21.34 20.17
CA VAL A 430 14.43 -22.20 19.97
C VAL A 430 15.56 -21.44 19.28
N ALA A 431 15.24 -20.63 18.27
CA ALA A 431 16.22 -19.78 17.57
C ALA A 431 16.79 -18.70 18.49
N ASN A 432 15.96 -18.04 19.30
CA ASN A 432 16.38 -17.03 20.27
C ASN A 432 17.33 -17.62 21.31
N ASP A 433 17.02 -18.78 21.85
CA ASP A 433 17.82 -19.47 22.84
C ASP A 433 19.17 -19.94 22.28
N SER A 434 19.28 -20.19 20.99
CA SER A 434 20.53 -20.54 20.32
C SER A 434 21.51 -19.36 20.22
N GLY A 435 21.00 -18.11 20.25
CA GLY A 435 21.76 -16.89 20.02
C GLY A 435 22.25 -16.74 18.58
N GLU A 436 21.76 -17.56 17.66
CA GLU A 436 22.12 -17.56 16.24
C GLU A 436 21.00 -16.96 15.40
N TRP A 437 21.22 -15.78 14.82
CA TRP A 437 20.23 -15.08 13.99
C TRP A 437 19.79 -15.88 12.76
N ASP A 438 20.73 -16.63 12.15
CA ASP A 438 20.43 -17.48 10.98
C ASP A 438 19.51 -18.68 11.32
N ALA A 439 19.31 -18.98 12.62
CA ALA A 439 18.42 -20.03 13.06
C ALA A 439 16.94 -19.60 13.15
N TRP A 440 16.65 -18.30 13.03
CA TRP A 440 15.27 -17.81 13.05
C TRP A 440 14.50 -18.31 11.83
N PRO A 441 13.26 -18.78 11.99
CA PRO A 441 12.46 -19.23 10.86
C PRO A 441 12.13 -18.06 9.92
N ASN A 442 12.06 -18.35 8.61
CA ASN A 442 11.72 -17.33 7.60
C ASN A 442 10.35 -16.68 7.84
N ASP A 443 9.43 -17.41 8.49
CA ASP A 443 8.09 -16.96 8.83
C ASP A 443 8.00 -16.35 10.24
N SER A 444 9.12 -16.05 10.91
CA SER A 444 9.15 -15.49 12.28
C SER A 444 8.29 -14.24 12.44
N GLY A 445 8.20 -13.43 11.39
CA GLY A 445 7.33 -12.25 11.33
C GLY A 445 5.84 -12.55 11.33
N SER A 446 5.43 -13.79 11.08
CA SER A 446 4.02 -14.20 11.03
C SER A 446 3.43 -14.59 12.40
N TYR A 447 4.22 -14.61 13.50
CA TYR A 447 3.65 -14.82 14.83
C TYR A 447 2.58 -13.76 15.15
N LEU A 448 1.43 -14.19 15.70
CA LEU A 448 0.27 -13.33 15.93
C LEU A 448 0.30 -12.68 17.32
N GLN A 449 0.13 -11.36 17.34
CA GLN A 449 -0.35 -10.59 18.48
C GLN A 449 -1.88 -10.62 18.45
N VAL A 450 -2.53 -10.84 19.59
CA VAL A 450 -3.95 -11.23 19.66
C VAL A 450 -4.77 -10.20 20.43
N GLY A 451 -5.96 -9.85 19.92
CA GLY A 451 -6.94 -8.98 20.57
C GLY A 451 -8.37 -9.54 20.53
N GLY A 452 -9.21 -9.14 21.48
CA GLY A 452 -10.63 -9.53 21.56
C GLY A 452 -10.92 -10.92 22.14
N ILE A 453 -9.91 -11.74 22.35
CA ILE A 453 -10.02 -13.09 22.93
C ILE A 453 -8.93 -13.35 23.96
N THR A 454 -9.17 -14.35 24.81
CA THR A 454 -8.16 -14.91 25.72
C THR A 454 -7.84 -16.33 25.28
N VAL A 455 -6.56 -16.58 25.02
CA VAL A 455 -6.03 -17.88 24.57
C VAL A 455 -5.22 -18.51 25.71
N ARG A 456 -5.59 -19.71 26.15
CA ARG A 456 -4.75 -20.53 27.05
C ARG A 456 -4.03 -21.56 26.21
N PHE A 457 -2.73 -21.69 26.40
CA PHE A 457 -1.91 -22.59 25.59
C PHE A 457 -0.79 -23.24 26.39
N ASP A 458 -0.37 -24.42 25.95
CA ASP A 458 0.78 -25.16 26.48
C ASP A 458 1.77 -25.45 25.33
N PRO A 459 2.92 -24.76 25.27
CA PRO A 459 3.91 -24.94 24.19
C PRO A 459 4.60 -26.31 24.26
N ALA A 460 4.47 -27.06 25.38
CA ALA A 460 5.01 -28.41 25.49
C ALA A 460 4.19 -29.46 24.75
N GLN A 461 2.93 -29.14 24.41
CA GLN A 461 2.07 -30.06 23.66
C GLN A 461 2.54 -30.20 22.20
N PRO A 462 2.17 -31.30 21.51
CA PRO A 462 2.39 -31.45 20.09
C PRO A 462 1.71 -30.34 19.28
N ALA A 463 2.20 -30.09 18.05
CA ALA A 463 1.52 -29.21 17.11
C ALA A 463 0.08 -29.69 16.87
N GLY A 464 -0.87 -28.76 16.83
CA GLY A 464 -2.31 -29.03 16.73
C GLY A 464 -2.99 -29.37 18.07
N ALA A 465 -2.26 -29.28 19.19
CA ALA A 465 -2.81 -29.50 20.54
C ALA A 465 -2.26 -28.52 21.59
N ARG A 466 -1.60 -27.42 21.12
CA ARG A 466 -1.03 -26.40 22.01
C ARG A 466 -2.08 -25.42 22.51
N VAL A 467 -3.09 -25.12 21.73
CA VAL A 467 -4.24 -24.30 22.15
C VAL A 467 -5.14 -25.15 23.08
N LEU A 468 -5.21 -24.78 24.34
CA LEU A 468 -6.02 -25.48 25.35
C LEU A 468 -7.45 -24.94 25.40
N SER A 469 -7.62 -23.62 25.34
CA SER A 469 -8.92 -22.96 25.23
C SER A 469 -8.79 -21.58 24.57
N VAL A 470 -9.85 -21.16 23.90
CA VAL A 470 -10.00 -19.81 23.33
C VAL A 470 -11.34 -19.28 23.82
N GLN A 471 -11.31 -18.13 24.49
CA GLN A 471 -12.51 -17.52 25.06
C GLN A 471 -12.70 -16.10 24.55
N LYS A 472 -13.93 -15.77 24.18
CA LYS A 472 -14.42 -14.42 23.93
C LYS A 472 -15.44 -14.06 25.02
N ASP A 473 -15.21 -12.93 25.69
CA ASP A 473 -16.08 -12.46 26.79
C ASP A 473 -16.34 -13.53 27.87
N GLY A 474 -15.33 -14.37 28.16
CA GLY A 474 -15.38 -15.45 29.15
C GLY A 474 -16.13 -16.70 28.70
N GLN A 475 -16.56 -16.79 27.45
CA GLN A 475 -17.19 -17.98 26.86
C GLN A 475 -16.28 -18.62 25.81
N ASP A 476 -16.27 -19.94 25.76
CA ASP A 476 -15.49 -20.68 24.78
C ASP A 476 -15.94 -20.34 23.36
N LEU A 477 -14.98 -20.23 22.45
CA LEU A 477 -15.23 -19.96 21.04
C LEU A 477 -15.96 -21.16 20.42
N ASP A 478 -17.12 -20.90 19.80
CA ASP A 478 -17.89 -21.92 19.05
C ASP A 478 -17.23 -22.17 17.70
N ASP A 479 -16.83 -23.42 17.45
CA ASP A 479 -16.11 -23.84 16.25
C ASP A 479 -16.88 -23.58 14.96
N THR A 480 -18.22 -23.56 15.02
CA THR A 480 -19.11 -23.42 13.85
C THR A 480 -19.59 -22.00 13.60
N LYS A 481 -19.52 -21.15 14.63
CA LYS A 481 -19.94 -19.75 14.53
C LYS A 481 -18.89 -18.94 13.77
N GLU A 482 -19.37 -18.06 12.91
CA GLU A 482 -18.54 -17.05 12.25
C GLU A 482 -18.31 -15.84 13.18
N TYR A 483 -17.07 -15.37 13.17
CA TYR A 483 -16.61 -14.17 13.85
C TYR A 483 -16.01 -13.21 12.83
N THR A 484 -16.20 -11.92 13.06
CA THR A 484 -15.52 -10.89 12.28
C THR A 484 -14.11 -10.70 12.86
N VAL A 485 -13.10 -10.83 12.00
CA VAL A 485 -11.68 -10.76 12.36
C VAL A 485 -11.04 -9.59 11.67
N ALA A 486 -10.44 -8.65 12.41
CA ALA A 486 -9.67 -7.54 11.89
C ALA A 486 -8.18 -7.91 11.80
N VAL A 487 -7.57 -7.66 10.66
CA VAL A 487 -6.15 -7.90 10.39
C VAL A 487 -5.62 -6.83 9.44
N ASN A 488 -4.30 -6.62 9.39
CA ASN A 488 -3.73 -5.80 8.32
C ASN A 488 -3.77 -6.56 6.98
N ASN A 489 -3.74 -5.82 5.86
CA ASN A 489 -3.86 -6.39 4.51
C ASN A 489 -2.69 -7.33 4.16
N TYR A 490 -1.48 -7.10 4.67
CA TYR A 490 -0.35 -8.00 4.49
C TYR A 490 -0.62 -9.38 5.13
N LEU A 491 -1.11 -9.39 6.37
CA LEU A 491 -1.47 -10.63 7.07
C LEU A 491 -2.66 -11.32 6.39
N ALA A 492 -3.61 -10.56 5.88
CA ALA A 492 -4.80 -11.05 5.17
C ALA A 492 -4.45 -11.86 3.90
N GLY A 493 -3.33 -11.54 3.25
CA GLY A 493 -2.81 -12.25 2.06
C GLY A 493 -1.67 -13.23 2.36
N SER A 494 -1.30 -13.46 3.63
CA SER A 494 -0.14 -14.26 4.01
C SER A 494 -0.33 -15.75 3.74
N ASP A 495 0.66 -16.39 3.10
CA ASP A 495 0.72 -17.84 2.90
C ASP A 495 0.78 -18.62 4.22
N SER A 496 1.22 -17.99 5.33
CA SER A 496 1.24 -18.61 6.65
C SER A 496 -0.17 -18.88 7.20
N TYR A 497 -1.18 -18.15 6.72
CA TYR A 497 -2.57 -18.24 7.17
C TYR A 497 -3.56 -18.35 6.01
N PRO A 498 -3.61 -19.51 5.32
CA PRO A 498 -4.50 -19.71 4.17
C PRO A 498 -5.98 -19.54 4.52
N GLN A 499 -6.35 -19.64 5.80
CA GLN A 499 -7.70 -19.36 6.30
C GLN A 499 -8.10 -17.90 6.05
N LEU A 500 -7.16 -16.94 6.19
CA LEU A 500 -7.39 -15.53 5.90
C LEU A 500 -7.48 -15.26 4.41
N ALA A 501 -6.57 -15.83 3.61
CA ALA A 501 -6.56 -15.63 2.16
C ALA A 501 -7.85 -16.16 1.49
N GLY A 502 -8.41 -17.27 2.01
CA GLY A 502 -9.66 -17.86 1.51
C GLY A 502 -10.94 -17.28 2.10
N ALA A 503 -10.86 -16.39 3.10
CA ALA A 503 -12.02 -15.84 3.78
C ALA A 503 -12.62 -14.64 3.04
N MET A 504 -13.95 -14.52 3.11
CA MET A 504 -14.67 -13.35 2.58
C MET A 504 -14.28 -12.10 3.36
N GLU A 505 -13.83 -11.09 2.63
CA GLU A 505 -13.60 -9.75 3.16
C GLU A 505 -14.91 -9.01 3.35
N THR A 506 -15.06 -8.30 4.47
CA THR A 506 -16.30 -7.64 4.86
C THR A 506 -16.16 -6.13 5.03
N GLY A 507 -14.95 -5.61 4.95
CA GLY A 507 -14.67 -4.17 5.00
C GLY A 507 -13.19 -3.87 4.99
N GLU A 508 -12.85 -2.69 4.50
CA GLU A 508 -11.54 -2.08 4.55
C GLU A 508 -11.58 -0.80 5.40
N TYR A 509 -10.47 -0.47 6.04
CA TYR A 509 -10.36 0.66 6.98
C TYR A 509 -9.06 1.41 6.74
N SER A 510 -8.83 2.49 7.48
CA SER A 510 -7.61 3.30 7.40
C SER A 510 -6.33 2.51 7.68
N CYS A 511 -5.18 3.12 7.40
CA CYS A 511 -3.85 2.56 7.69
C CYS A 511 -3.68 2.23 9.17
N CYS A 512 -2.89 1.21 9.45
CA CYS A 512 -2.61 0.71 10.81
C CYS A 512 -2.11 1.82 11.74
N GLU A 513 -1.20 2.67 11.25
CA GLU A 513 -0.68 3.82 11.98
C GLU A 513 -1.76 4.84 12.30
N GLU A 514 -2.69 5.14 11.39
CA GLU A 514 -3.80 6.05 11.67
C GLU A 514 -4.73 5.52 12.78
N LEU A 515 -5.06 4.22 12.72
CA LEU A 515 -5.89 3.61 13.74
C LEU A 515 -5.20 3.65 15.11
N LEU A 516 -3.89 3.42 15.15
CA LEU A 516 -3.09 3.50 16.37
C LEU A 516 -3.00 4.95 16.88
N ILE A 517 -2.85 5.94 16.02
CA ILE A 517 -2.89 7.36 16.37
C ILE A 517 -4.23 7.71 17.03
N ARG A 518 -5.35 7.36 16.38
CA ARG A 518 -6.71 7.57 16.92
C ARG A 518 -6.91 6.86 18.26
N PHE A 519 -6.26 5.74 18.49
CA PHE A 519 -6.32 5.03 19.77
C PHE A 519 -5.59 5.80 20.87
N PHE A 520 -4.41 6.36 20.61
CA PHE A 520 -3.70 7.23 21.57
C PHE A 520 -4.48 8.49 21.90
N GLU A 521 -5.23 9.03 20.95
CA GLU A 521 -6.12 10.18 21.16
C GLU A 521 -7.30 9.90 22.09
N GLN A 522 -7.64 8.60 22.38
CA GLN A 522 -8.63 8.23 23.41
C GLN A 522 -8.14 8.49 24.84
N GLY A 523 -6.84 8.73 25.01
CA GLY A 523 -6.23 9.09 26.29
C GLY A 523 -5.47 7.95 26.98
N SER A 524 -4.64 8.34 27.93
CA SER A 524 -3.69 7.46 28.63
C SER A 524 -4.35 6.30 29.40
N ASP A 525 -5.55 6.49 29.91
CA ASP A 525 -6.26 5.45 30.67
C ASP A 525 -6.66 4.30 29.74
N THR A 526 -7.08 4.60 28.52
CA THR A 526 -7.40 3.60 27.48
C THR A 526 -6.16 2.81 27.10
N VAL A 527 -5.03 3.49 26.86
CA VAL A 527 -3.75 2.86 26.55
C VAL A 527 -3.29 1.96 27.69
N THR A 528 -3.37 2.43 28.93
CA THR A 528 -2.99 1.65 30.12
C THR A 528 -3.84 0.39 30.27
N ALA A 529 -5.17 0.52 30.12
CA ALA A 529 -6.08 -0.61 30.22
C ALA A 529 -5.80 -1.67 29.15
N SER A 530 -5.52 -1.24 27.92
CA SER A 530 -5.14 -2.12 26.82
C SER A 530 -3.81 -2.81 27.08
N ALA A 531 -2.76 -2.05 27.41
CA ALA A 531 -1.42 -2.58 27.67
C ALA A 531 -1.39 -3.63 28.81
N ALA A 532 -2.31 -3.54 29.76
CA ALA A 532 -2.39 -4.47 30.90
C ALA A 532 -3.13 -5.79 30.59
N LYS A 533 -3.70 -5.96 29.40
CA LYS A 533 -4.43 -7.19 29.02
C LYS A 533 -3.52 -8.40 28.96
N GLN A 534 -4.10 -9.56 29.25
CA GLN A 534 -3.45 -10.88 29.12
C GLN A 534 -4.24 -11.72 28.12
N ASN A 535 -4.03 -11.44 26.84
CA ASN A 535 -4.72 -12.12 25.75
C ASN A 535 -4.15 -13.51 25.47
N MET A 536 -2.85 -13.72 25.75
CA MET A 536 -2.16 -15.02 25.62
C MET A 536 -1.65 -15.48 27.00
N ILE A 537 -2.15 -16.61 27.48
CA ILE A 537 -1.83 -17.15 28.81
C ILE A 537 -1.20 -18.53 28.66
N GLN A 538 0.12 -18.59 28.90
CA GLN A 538 0.80 -19.87 28.95
C GLN A 538 0.43 -20.62 30.23
N THR A 539 0.04 -21.89 30.10
CA THR A 539 -0.34 -22.79 31.22
C THR A 539 0.11 -24.21 30.89
N THR A 540 0.15 -25.08 31.87
CA THR A 540 0.41 -26.51 31.68
C THR A 540 -0.88 -27.30 31.75
N LYS A 541 -1.01 -28.34 30.93
CA LYS A 541 -2.22 -29.18 30.88
C LYS A 541 -2.53 -29.86 32.22
N GLU A 542 -1.52 -30.08 33.07
CA GLU A 542 -1.68 -30.67 34.40
C GLU A 542 -2.39 -29.72 35.39
N ALA A 543 -2.41 -28.41 35.12
CA ALA A 543 -3.11 -27.44 35.98
C ALA A 543 -4.63 -27.38 35.75
N GLU A 544 -5.16 -28.11 34.76
CA GLU A 544 -6.57 -28.07 34.36
C GLU A 544 -7.40 -29.31 34.73
N GLU A 545 -6.90 -30.23 35.58
CA GLU A 545 -7.78 -31.32 36.07
C GLU A 545 -8.93 -30.77 36.92
N PRO A 546 -10.19 -30.90 36.47
CA PRO A 546 -11.35 -30.48 37.27
C PRO A 546 -11.66 -31.52 38.32
N GLY A 547 -11.38 -31.25 39.58
CA GLY A 547 -11.84 -32.18 40.57
C GLY A 547 -11.38 -32.05 42.02
N GLN A 548 -10.99 -30.88 42.49
CA GLN A 548 -11.01 -30.65 43.94
C GLN A 548 -11.81 -29.40 44.30
N PRO A 549 -12.83 -29.51 45.15
CA PRO A 549 -13.49 -28.33 45.69
C PRO A 549 -12.45 -27.49 46.45
N PRO A 550 -12.57 -26.16 46.48
CA PRO A 550 -11.60 -25.30 47.15
C PRO A 550 -11.50 -25.68 48.63
N VAL A 551 -10.29 -26.01 49.06
CA VAL A 551 -9.98 -26.16 50.47
C VAL A 551 -10.24 -24.82 51.14
N PRO A 552 -11.00 -24.74 52.26
CA PRO A 552 -11.24 -23.49 52.95
C PRO A 552 -9.93 -22.88 53.39
N VAL A 553 -9.61 -21.70 52.87
CA VAL A 553 -8.45 -20.92 53.29
C VAL A 553 -8.71 -20.44 54.71
N THR A 554 -8.01 -21.02 55.68
CA THR A 554 -7.91 -20.49 57.03
C THR A 554 -7.20 -19.12 56.97
N PRO A 555 -7.75 -18.08 57.61
CA PRO A 555 -7.12 -16.77 57.60
C PRO A 555 -5.74 -16.83 58.27
N PRO A 556 -4.74 -16.09 57.76
CA PRO A 556 -3.40 -16.08 58.34
C PRO A 556 -3.43 -15.44 59.74
N VAL A 557 -2.78 -16.13 60.66
CA VAL A 557 -2.50 -15.65 62.04
C VAL A 557 -1.54 -14.45 61.94
N PRO A 558 -1.76 -13.33 62.67
CA PRO A 558 -0.87 -12.16 62.60
C PRO A 558 0.53 -12.51 63.15
N GLU A 559 1.54 -12.31 62.35
CA GLU A 559 2.95 -12.34 62.79
C GLU A 559 3.27 -11.12 63.65
N GLN A 560 3.90 -11.40 64.81
CA GLN A 560 4.47 -10.39 65.69
C GLN A 560 5.79 -9.83 65.11
N PRO A 561 6.14 -8.58 65.41
CA PRO A 561 7.31 -7.91 64.82
C PRO A 561 8.61 -8.49 65.38
N ALA A 562 9.52 -8.89 64.52
CA ALA A 562 10.89 -9.26 64.84
C ALA A 562 11.77 -8.03 65.05
N LYS A 563 12.61 -8.12 66.08
CA LYS A 563 13.53 -7.08 66.58
C LYS A 563 14.68 -6.83 65.63
N GLU A 564 15.04 -5.53 65.49
CA GLU A 564 16.30 -5.06 64.92
C GLU A 564 17.52 -5.66 65.60
N GLN A 565 18.55 -5.97 64.83
CA GLN A 565 19.96 -5.93 65.23
C GLN A 565 20.91 -5.58 64.05
N PRO A 566 22.12 -5.01 64.31
CA PRO A 566 22.65 -3.91 63.51
C PRO A 566 23.78 -4.30 62.53
N GLU A 567 24.11 -3.29 61.69
CA GLU A 567 25.18 -3.15 60.71
C GLU A 567 26.50 -3.88 60.97
N ALA A 568 27.10 -4.40 59.90
CA ALA A 568 28.54 -4.55 59.79
C ALA A 568 29.03 -4.09 58.40
N VAL A 569 29.76 -3.00 58.43
CA VAL A 569 30.56 -2.39 57.37
C VAL A 569 31.72 -3.33 57.00
N LYS A 570 32.01 -3.51 55.69
CA LYS A 570 33.40 -3.68 55.15
C LYS A 570 33.39 -3.53 53.62
N THR A 571 33.91 -2.39 53.18
CA THR A 571 35.19 -2.12 52.49
C THR A 571 35.45 -2.79 51.13
N GLU A 572 35.67 -1.90 50.19
CA GLU A 572 36.20 -1.97 48.82
C GLU A 572 37.28 -3.03 48.56
N LYS A 573 37.23 -3.57 47.31
CA LYS A 573 38.48 -3.70 46.51
C LYS A 573 38.15 -3.59 45.01
N LYS A 574 38.81 -2.60 44.40
CA LYS A 574 38.97 -2.46 42.96
C LYS A 574 39.86 -3.57 42.42
N GLU A 575 39.47 -4.16 41.30
CA GLU A 575 40.44 -4.73 40.37
C GLU A 575 40.09 -4.40 38.92
N LYS A 576 41.10 -3.94 38.19
CA LYS A 576 41.12 -3.62 36.77
C LYS A 576 41.24 -4.92 35.96
N ALA A 577 40.54 -5.03 34.85
CA ALA A 577 40.99 -5.84 33.71
C ALA A 577 40.52 -5.20 32.42
N SER A 578 41.42 -4.79 31.71
CA SER A 578 41.92 -4.89 30.36
C SER A 578 40.93 -5.30 29.26
N GLY A 579 40.78 -4.38 28.30
CA GLY A 579 39.92 -4.57 27.12
C GLY A 579 40.53 -5.52 26.07
N THR A 580 39.64 -6.12 25.35
CA THR A 580 39.94 -6.62 24.01
C THR A 580 38.75 -6.27 23.10
N LYS A 581 39.00 -5.41 22.11
CA LYS A 581 38.06 -5.11 21.04
C LYS A 581 38.04 -6.29 20.07
N THR A 582 36.95 -6.99 19.99
CA THR A 582 36.67 -7.85 18.84
C THR A 582 35.56 -7.20 18.01
N SER A 583 35.92 -6.80 16.79
CA SER A 583 34.96 -6.34 15.77
C SER A 583 34.18 -7.53 15.28
N VAL A 584 32.87 -7.54 15.54
CA VAL A 584 31.93 -8.49 14.96
C VAL A 584 31.39 -7.88 13.68
N LYS A 585 31.61 -8.55 12.55
CA LYS A 585 30.97 -8.24 11.27
C LYS A 585 29.52 -8.67 11.36
N SER A 586 28.60 -7.75 11.05
CA SER A 586 27.17 -8.04 10.89
C SER A 586 26.92 -8.99 9.72
N PRO A 587 26.05 -9.99 9.86
CA PRO A 587 25.60 -10.81 8.75
C PRO A 587 24.62 -10.04 7.87
N LYS A 588 24.72 -10.22 6.55
CA LYS A 588 23.74 -9.74 5.58
C LYS A 588 22.56 -10.71 5.58
N THR A 589 21.44 -10.30 6.14
CA THR A 589 20.14 -10.92 5.90
C THR A 589 19.29 -9.93 5.12
N ALA A 590 18.61 -10.42 4.07
CA ALA A 590 17.69 -9.66 3.25
C ALA A 590 16.41 -9.42 4.06
N ASP A 591 16.42 -8.42 4.91
CA ASP A 591 15.25 -7.89 5.59
C ASP A 591 15.53 -6.43 5.98
N SER A 592 14.82 -5.54 5.34
CA SER A 592 14.45 -4.15 5.64
C SER A 592 15.32 -3.25 6.57
N ASP A 593 16.56 -3.61 6.91
CA ASP A 593 17.44 -2.76 7.73
C ASP A 593 17.94 -1.50 6.98
N GLU A 594 17.79 -1.45 5.65
CA GLU A 594 18.23 -0.29 4.87
C GLU A 594 17.30 0.92 5.03
N ILE A 595 16.01 0.76 5.23
CA ILE A 595 15.06 1.89 5.42
C ILE A 595 15.39 2.63 6.72
N PHE A 596 15.74 1.89 7.76
CA PHE A 596 16.12 2.48 9.04
C PHE A 596 17.49 3.19 8.96
N PHE A 597 18.41 2.68 8.13
CA PHE A 597 19.72 3.27 7.91
C PHE A 597 19.64 4.58 7.12
N TRP A 598 18.75 4.68 6.14
CA TRP A 598 18.54 5.89 5.35
C TRP A 598 17.83 6.99 6.13
N MET A 599 16.87 6.67 7.01
CA MET A 599 16.24 7.64 7.90
C MET A 599 17.24 8.21 8.94
N ILE A 600 18.14 7.39 9.47
CA ILE A 600 19.20 7.83 10.39
C ILE A 600 20.28 8.63 9.65
N LEU A 601 20.61 8.30 8.40
CA LEU A 601 21.58 9.07 7.59
C LEU A 601 21.04 10.45 7.19
N LEU A 602 19.74 10.61 6.97
CA LEU A 602 19.08 11.91 6.79
C LEU A 602 19.17 12.78 8.05
N LEU A 603 19.04 12.19 9.24
CA LEU A 603 19.20 12.90 10.51
C LEU A 603 20.66 13.29 10.82
N LEU A 604 21.65 12.56 10.28
CA LEU A 604 23.08 12.84 10.50
C LEU A 604 23.68 13.78 9.44
N SER A 605 23.10 13.85 8.23
CA SER A 605 23.61 14.74 7.18
C SER A 605 23.22 16.21 7.39
N SER A 606 22.10 16.48 8.07
CA SER A 606 21.69 17.85 8.44
C SER A 606 22.52 18.45 9.58
N GLY A 607 23.14 17.60 10.43
CA GLY A 607 24.04 18.04 11.51
C GLY A 607 25.47 18.39 11.08
N ALA A 608 25.96 17.87 9.97
CA ALA A 608 27.33 18.07 9.50
C ALA A 608 27.51 19.31 8.60
N GLY A 609 26.44 19.83 8.01
CA GLY A 609 26.49 21.04 7.16
C GLY A 609 26.74 22.35 7.92
N SER A 610 26.46 22.40 9.20
CA SER A 610 26.57 23.61 10.01
C SER A 610 27.94 23.83 10.67
N ILE A 611 28.84 22.87 10.64
CA ILE A 611 30.17 22.96 11.30
C ILE A 611 31.31 23.39 10.35
N CYS A 612 31.09 23.34 9.03
CA CYS A 612 32.15 23.72 8.06
C CYS A 612 32.18 25.18 7.64
N LEU A 613 31.26 26.04 8.12
CA LEU A 613 31.23 27.47 7.73
C LEU A 613 31.80 28.45 8.77
N VAL A 614 32.31 27.98 9.90
CA VAL A 614 32.87 28.85 10.96
C VAL A 614 34.42 28.89 11.00
N GLN A 615 35.12 28.15 10.15
CA GLN A 615 36.59 28.10 10.19
C GLN A 615 37.33 28.69 8.97
N LYS A 616 36.75 29.67 8.27
CA LYS A 616 37.46 30.35 7.17
C LYS A 616 37.39 31.89 7.22
N ASN A 617 37.55 32.47 8.43
CA ASN A 617 37.85 33.89 8.54
C ASN A 617 38.66 34.15 9.82
N LYS A 618 39.92 33.75 9.85
CA LYS A 618 41.05 34.37 10.59
C LYS A 618 42.38 33.84 10.03
N GLY A 619 42.99 34.64 9.25
CA GLY A 619 44.33 34.46 8.73
C GLY A 619 44.52 35.21 7.45
#